data_1a39ec37902533dfeab13026576fe68d
#
_entry.id   1a39ec37902533dfeab13026576fe68d
#
_cell.length_a   1.000
_cell.length_b   1.000
_cell.length_c   1.000
_cell.angle_alpha   90.00
_cell.angle_beta   90.00
_cell.angle_gamma   90.00
#
_symmetry.space_group_name_H-M   'P 1'
#
loop_
_entity.id
_entity.type
_entity.pdbx_description
1 polymer ?
#
loop_
_entity_poly.entity_id
_entity_poly.type
_entity_poly.pdbx_seq_one_letter_code
_entity_poly.pdbx_strand_id
1 'polypeptide(L)'
;MSQDLATSVALARRMMTVPPLDVSGGAKLAAVTAAEGSGEAAYIMAALNAVGAAVPQSWRSALEWLTRAAEFEYGVARQELAALAEAPSVAAAIEGNEAIAPETWESLRRSIDVRRWLMAPAPRPAHADLPIALAEKFISAAVAAWLIEKARPNCRRAQTDDAATGQAQYATARTNSFADFPLPDSGVVLHLLRARIAACARIPVGNLEASSVLHYHPGQEFRPHYDFGDPAEPGYAKQVADYGQRVLTFLIYLNEDYEGGETDFPLVSWRYKGSTGDAILFQNVLPSGQPDRRMLHAGLPPLTGEKWLFSQWARSRSF
;
A
#
# COMPACT_ATOMS: atom_id res chain seq x y z
N MET A 1 -11.58 -5.24 -26.47
CA MET A 1 -10.86 -3.94 -26.51
C MET A 1 -10.24 -3.80 -27.89
N SER A 2 -10.44 -2.69 -28.60
CA SER A 2 -9.79 -2.50 -29.92
C SER A 2 -8.26 -2.37 -29.71
N GLN A 3 -7.49 -2.75 -30.72
CA GLN A 3 -6.01 -2.66 -30.67
C GLN A 3 -5.55 -1.20 -30.40
N ASP A 4 -6.30 -0.22 -30.86
CA ASP A 4 -6.04 1.21 -30.64
C ASP A 4 -6.20 1.64 -29.17
N LEU A 5 -7.24 1.13 -28.46
CA LEU A 5 -7.43 1.44 -27.04
C LEU A 5 -6.31 0.87 -26.18
N ALA A 6 -5.87 -0.38 -26.43
CA ALA A 6 -4.77 -0.98 -25.70
C ALA A 6 -3.44 -0.21 -25.89
N THR A 7 -3.16 0.23 -27.12
CA THR A 7 -1.98 1.03 -27.42
C THR A 7 -2.01 2.39 -26.71
N SER A 8 -3.17 3.07 -26.72
CA SER A 8 -3.36 4.35 -26.02
C SER A 8 -3.17 4.22 -24.50
N VAL A 9 -3.71 3.18 -23.89
CA VAL A 9 -3.52 2.90 -22.45
C VAL A 9 -2.05 2.63 -22.15
N ALA A 10 -1.37 1.81 -22.93
CA ALA A 10 0.06 1.51 -22.74
C ALA A 10 0.92 2.80 -22.85
N LEU A 11 0.60 3.68 -23.78
CA LEU A 11 1.26 4.98 -23.92
C LEU A 11 0.99 5.87 -22.69
N ALA A 12 -0.26 5.99 -22.24
CA ALA A 12 -0.62 6.78 -21.06
C ALA A 12 0.15 6.29 -19.81
N ARG A 13 0.21 4.97 -19.60
CA ARG A 13 1.00 4.36 -18.53
C ARG A 13 2.49 4.71 -18.63
N ARG A 14 3.06 4.57 -19.79
CA ARG A 14 4.48 4.89 -20.04
C ARG A 14 4.78 6.35 -19.71
N MET A 15 3.93 7.30 -20.12
CA MET A 15 4.09 8.72 -19.82
C MET A 15 4.09 9.00 -18.31
N MET A 16 3.38 8.20 -17.51
CA MET A 16 3.29 8.35 -16.05
C MET A 16 4.39 7.61 -15.26
N THR A 17 5.07 6.62 -15.88
CA THR A 17 5.95 5.71 -15.14
C THR A 17 7.40 5.69 -15.64
N VAL A 18 7.66 6.17 -16.85
CA VAL A 18 9.00 6.14 -17.47
C VAL A 18 9.51 7.56 -17.69
N PRO A 19 10.66 7.94 -17.12
CA PRO A 19 11.23 9.27 -17.33
C PRO A 19 11.58 9.56 -18.83
N PRO A 20 11.43 10.80 -19.28
CA PRO A 20 10.88 11.95 -18.54
C PRO A 20 9.37 11.80 -18.32
N LEU A 21 8.92 12.05 -17.08
CA LEU A 21 7.51 11.88 -16.71
C LEU A 21 6.64 12.99 -17.31
N ASP A 22 5.52 12.62 -17.92
CA ASP A 22 4.45 13.52 -18.32
C ASP A 22 3.10 13.00 -17.78
N VAL A 23 2.90 13.19 -16.49
CA VAL A 23 1.67 12.76 -15.81
C VAL A 23 0.44 13.48 -16.37
N SER A 24 0.57 14.77 -16.74
CA SER A 24 -0.53 15.55 -17.29
C SER A 24 -0.95 15.09 -18.69
N GLY A 25 0.02 14.80 -19.56
CA GLY A 25 -0.26 14.23 -20.88
C GLY A 25 -0.86 12.84 -20.81
N GLY A 26 -0.29 11.99 -19.94
CA GLY A 26 -0.81 10.65 -19.68
C GLY A 26 -2.24 10.66 -19.13
N ALA A 27 -2.58 11.60 -18.21
CA ALA A 27 -3.93 11.76 -17.68
C ALA A 27 -4.94 12.17 -18.75
N LYS A 28 -4.57 13.10 -19.63
CA LYS A 28 -5.43 13.50 -20.77
C LYS A 28 -5.70 12.33 -21.72
N LEU A 29 -4.65 11.57 -22.04
CA LEU A 29 -4.80 10.39 -22.91
C LEU A 29 -5.66 9.31 -22.24
N ALA A 30 -5.44 9.04 -20.95
CA ALA A 30 -6.27 8.10 -20.19
C ALA A 30 -7.76 8.54 -20.15
N ALA A 31 -8.03 9.84 -19.97
CA ALA A 31 -9.40 10.36 -19.95
C ALA A 31 -10.12 10.15 -21.30
N VAL A 32 -9.45 10.43 -22.43
CA VAL A 32 -10.00 10.20 -23.78
C VAL A 32 -10.25 8.71 -23.98
N THR A 33 -9.26 7.87 -23.69
CA THR A 33 -9.35 6.42 -23.88
C THR A 33 -10.43 5.77 -22.99
N ALA A 34 -10.63 6.31 -21.77
CA ALA A 34 -11.72 5.90 -20.89
C ALA A 34 -13.11 6.30 -21.44
N ALA A 35 -13.23 7.47 -22.06
CA ALA A 35 -14.47 7.91 -22.71
C ALA A 35 -14.84 7.01 -23.92
N GLU A 36 -13.86 6.38 -24.54
CA GLU A 36 -14.03 5.41 -25.63
C GLU A 36 -14.32 3.98 -25.13
N GLY A 37 -14.48 3.78 -23.80
CA GLY A 37 -14.91 2.52 -23.19
C GLY A 37 -13.77 1.64 -22.65
N SER A 38 -12.56 2.17 -22.49
CA SER A 38 -11.46 1.40 -21.87
C SER A 38 -11.60 1.34 -20.35
N GLY A 39 -11.86 0.15 -19.81
CA GLY A 39 -11.94 -0.08 -18.36
C GLY A 39 -10.61 0.15 -17.65
N GLU A 40 -9.48 -0.22 -18.27
CA GLU A 40 -8.15 0.05 -17.71
C GLU A 40 -7.86 1.55 -17.66
N ALA A 41 -8.20 2.32 -18.70
CA ALA A 41 -8.04 3.76 -18.70
C ALA A 41 -8.93 4.44 -17.64
N ALA A 42 -10.16 3.96 -17.47
CA ALA A 42 -11.06 4.41 -16.40
C ALA A 42 -10.47 4.12 -15.01
N TYR A 43 -9.80 2.98 -14.83
CA TYR A 43 -9.11 2.62 -13.58
C TYR A 43 -7.94 3.57 -13.29
N ILE A 44 -7.15 3.93 -14.30
CA ILE A 44 -6.10 4.96 -14.18
C ILE A 44 -6.72 6.29 -13.74
N MET A 45 -7.84 6.70 -14.33
CA MET A 45 -8.54 7.93 -13.93
C MET A 45 -9.05 7.86 -12.50
N ALA A 46 -9.48 6.70 -12.01
CA ALA A 46 -9.84 6.50 -10.60
C ALA A 46 -8.66 6.77 -9.67
N ALA A 47 -7.48 6.22 -9.95
CA ALA A 47 -6.26 6.45 -9.18
C ALA A 47 -5.83 7.92 -9.19
N LEU A 48 -5.83 8.58 -10.37
CA LEU A 48 -5.47 9.99 -10.51
C LEU A 48 -6.38 10.91 -9.70
N ASN A 49 -7.70 10.67 -9.71
CA ASN A 49 -8.66 11.41 -8.91
C ASN A 49 -8.51 11.13 -7.41
N ALA A 50 -8.16 9.91 -7.01
CA ALA A 50 -7.95 9.56 -5.62
C ALA A 50 -6.74 10.26 -5.01
N VAL A 51 -5.64 10.38 -5.76
CA VAL A 51 -4.42 11.04 -5.28
C VAL A 51 -4.37 12.54 -5.55
N GLY A 52 -5.10 13.03 -6.55
CA GLY A 52 -5.02 14.43 -7.01
C GLY A 52 -3.82 14.69 -7.94
N ALA A 53 -3.42 13.72 -8.75
CA ALA A 53 -2.34 13.89 -9.73
C ALA A 53 -2.90 14.32 -11.08
N ALA A 54 -2.43 15.44 -11.62
CA ALA A 54 -2.88 16.08 -12.85
C ALA A 54 -4.37 16.51 -12.87
N VAL A 55 -5.15 16.13 -11.86
CA VAL A 55 -6.54 16.51 -11.65
C VAL A 55 -6.76 16.83 -10.15
N PRO A 56 -7.75 17.67 -9.79
CA PRO A 56 -8.07 17.88 -8.37
C PRO A 56 -8.44 16.57 -7.66
N GLN A 57 -7.97 16.37 -6.43
CA GLN A 57 -8.34 15.23 -5.63
C GLN A 57 -9.86 15.23 -5.36
N SER A 58 -10.50 14.09 -5.62
CA SER A 58 -11.93 13.89 -5.40
C SER A 58 -12.25 12.41 -5.19
N TRP A 59 -12.60 12.03 -3.96
CA TRP A 59 -13.05 10.67 -3.66
C TRP A 59 -14.32 10.28 -4.43
N ARG A 60 -15.20 11.24 -4.63
CA ARG A 60 -16.42 11.03 -5.43
C ARG A 60 -16.06 10.66 -6.85
N SER A 61 -15.26 11.48 -7.52
CA SER A 61 -14.84 11.21 -8.91
C SER A 61 -14.00 9.93 -9.02
N ALA A 62 -13.14 9.65 -8.03
CA ALA A 62 -12.37 8.41 -7.98
C ALA A 62 -13.29 7.18 -7.96
N LEU A 63 -14.33 7.17 -7.13
CA LEU A 63 -15.30 6.08 -7.07
C LEU A 63 -16.19 6.01 -8.32
N GLU A 64 -16.57 7.14 -8.92
CA GLU A 64 -17.29 7.17 -10.19
C GLU A 64 -16.46 6.54 -11.32
N TRP A 65 -15.18 6.86 -11.43
CA TRP A 65 -14.28 6.25 -12.41
C TRP A 65 -14.01 4.77 -12.13
N LEU A 66 -13.89 4.37 -10.88
CA LEU A 66 -13.76 2.96 -10.49
C LEU A 66 -15.00 2.16 -10.89
N THR A 67 -16.19 2.71 -10.69
CA THR A 67 -17.45 2.11 -11.11
C THR A 67 -17.51 1.94 -12.63
N ARG A 68 -17.16 2.97 -13.40
CA ARG A 68 -17.07 2.88 -14.86
C ARG A 68 -16.08 1.81 -15.32
N ALA A 69 -14.92 1.70 -14.64
CA ALA A 69 -13.98 0.64 -14.96
C ALA A 69 -14.57 -0.76 -14.73
N ALA A 70 -15.37 -0.94 -13.67
CA ALA A 70 -16.08 -2.19 -13.38
C ALA A 70 -17.18 -2.49 -14.40
N GLU A 71 -17.94 -1.47 -14.83
CA GLU A 71 -18.94 -1.55 -15.90
C GLU A 71 -18.29 -1.93 -17.25
N PHE A 72 -17.10 -1.42 -17.55
CA PHE A 72 -16.29 -1.78 -18.72
C PHE A 72 -15.53 -3.10 -18.55
N GLU A 73 -15.96 -3.95 -17.64
CA GLU A 73 -15.46 -5.32 -17.43
C GLU A 73 -13.98 -5.42 -17.00
N TYR A 74 -13.41 -4.35 -16.45
CA TYR A 74 -12.06 -4.40 -15.93
C TYR A 74 -12.02 -5.15 -14.59
N GLY A 75 -11.49 -6.38 -14.60
CA GLY A 75 -11.57 -7.31 -13.47
C GLY A 75 -10.98 -6.75 -12.17
N VAL A 76 -9.84 -6.03 -12.24
CA VAL A 76 -9.22 -5.39 -11.08
C VAL A 76 -10.15 -4.38 -10.42
N ALA A 77 -10.88 -3.57 -11.22
CA ALA A 77 -11.83 -2.58 -10.71
C ALA A 77 -13.05 -3.25 -10.07
N ARG A 78 -13.54 -4.34 -10.64
CA ARG A 78 -14.65 -5.14 -10.10
C ARG A 78 -14.31 -5.69 -8.71
N GLN A 79 -13.15 -6.31 -8.58
CA GLN A 79 -12.65 -6.83 -7.30
C GLN A 79 -12.44 -5.72 -6.28
N GLU A 80 -11.85 -4.59 -6.69
CA GLU A 80 -11.59 -3.45 -5.81
C GLU A 80 -12.90 -2.83 -5.30
N LEU A 81 -13.89 -2.66 -6.16
CA LEU A 81 -15.19 -2.11 -5.78
C LEU A 81 -15.93 -3.04 -4.81
N ALA A 82 -15.89 -4.36 -5.05
CA ALA A 82 -16.46 -5.36 -4.14
C ALA A 82 -15.76 -5.35 -2.77
N ALA A 83 -14.43 -5.21 -2.74
CA ALA A 83 -13.65 -5.12 -1.49
C ALA A 83 -13.98 -3.85 -0.70
N LEU A 84 -14.05 -2.68 -1.37
CA LEU A 84 -14.42 -1.40 -0.74
C LEU A 84 -15.82 -1.40 -0.15
N ALA A 85 -16.76 -2.06 -0.84
CA ALA A 85 -18.15 -2.18 -0.42
C ALA A 85 -18.38 -3.33 0.58
N GLU A 86 -17.33 -4.09 0.94
CA GLU A 86 -17.42 -5.28 1.81
C GLU A 86 -18.50 -6.26 1.33
N ALA A 87 -18.54 -6.54 0.01
CA ALA A 87 -19.56 -7.34 -0.65
C ALA A 87 -19.06 -8.76 -1.02
N PRO A 88 -18.95 -9.71 -0.06
CA PRO A 88 -18.34 -11.02 -0.29
C PRO A 88 -19.09 -11.87 -1.32
N SER A 89 -20.40 -11.73 -1.43
CA SER A 89 -21.18 -12.44 -2.44
C SER A 89 -20.84 -11.99 -3.87
N VAL A 90 -20.57 -10.68 -4.05
CA VAL A 90 -20.16 -10.16 -5.37
C VAL A 90 -18.71 -10.57 -5.64
N ALA A 91 -17.84 -10.56 -4.65
CA ALA A 91 -16.47 -11.06 -4.80
C ALA A 91 -16.45 -12.53 -5.24
N ALA A 92 -17.24 -13.39 -4.60
CA ALA A 92 -17.38 -14.79 -4.97
C ALA A 92 -17.94 -14.98 -6.40
N ALA A 93 -18.93 -14.18 -6.81
CA ALA A 93 -19.46 -14.19 -8.17
C ALA A 93 -18.41 -13.80 -9.22
N ILE A 94 -17.54 -12.80 -8.90
CA ILE A 94 -16.42 -12.42 -9.78
C ILE A 94 -15.43 -13.59 -9.93
N GLU A 95 -15.06 -14.23 -8.82
CA GLU A 95 -14.15 -15.39 -8.82
C GLU A 95 -14.74 -16.57 -9.59
N GLY A 96 -16.05 -16.82 -9.43
CA GLY A 96 -16.80 -17.85 -10.15
C GLY A 96 -17.07 -17.52 -11.62
N ASN A 97 -16.67 -16.34 -12.10
CA ASN A 97 -16.98 -15.83 -13.44
C ASN A 97 -18.50 -15.83 -13.74
N GLU A 98 -19.30 -15.55 -12.71
CA GLU A 98 -20.75 -15.46 -12.83
C GLU A 98 -21.19 -14.13 -13.46
N ALA A 99 -22.35 -14.11 -14.12
CA ALA A 99 -22.91 -12.89 -14.66
C ALA A 99 -23.38 -11.97 -13.52
N ILE A 100 -22.89 -10.73 -13.51
CA ILE A 100 -23.25 -9.70 -12.52
C ILE A 100 -24.05 -8.62 -13.23
N ALA A 101 -25.23 -8.30 -12.68
CA ALA A 101 -26.09 -7.27 -13.23
C ALA A 101 -25.40 -5.90 -13.20
N PRO A 102 -25.48 -5.09 -14.27
CA PRO A 102 -24.80 -3.79 -14.37
C PRO A 102 -25.11 -2.84 -13.21
N GLU A 103 -26.36 -2.87 -12.70
CA GLU A 103 -26.82 -2.02 -11.60
C GLU A 103 -26.11 -2.32 -10.27
N THR A 104 -25.49 -3.50 -10.16
CA THR A 104 -24.72 -3.91 -8.97
C THR A 104 -23.57 -2.95 -8.70
N TRP A 105 -22.85 -2.52 -9.74
CA TRP A 105 -21.67 -1.66 -9.58
C TRP A 105 -22.01 -0.30 -8.99
N GLU A 106 -23.08 0.32 -9.45
CA GLU A 106 -23.57 1.58 -8.90
C GLU A 106 -24.12 1.40 -7.48
N SER A 107 -24.78 0.27 -7.19
CA SER A 107 -25.24 -0.07 -5.82
C SER A 107 -24.06 -0.20 -4.86
N LEU A 108 -23.00 -0.91 -5.24
CA LEU A 108 -21.77 -1.03 -4.45
C LEU A 108 -21.13 0.34 -4.20
N ARG A 109 -21.00 1.18 -5.25
CA ARG A 109 -20.46 2.52 -5.10
C ARG A 109 -21.21 3.34 -4.04
N ARG A 110 -22.54 3.27 -4.05
CA ARG A 110 -23.40 4.01 -3.08
C ARG A 110 -23.27 3.50 -1.66
N SER A 111 -22.92 2.24 -1.45
CA SER A 111 -22.73 1.66 -0.13
C SER A 111 -21.38 2.03 0.52
N ILE A 112 -20.40 2.52 -0.27
CA ILE A 112 -19.07 2.87 0.23
C ILE A 112 -19.14 4.18 1.02
N ASP A 113 -18.91 4.09 2.32
CA ASP A 113 -18.80 5.26 3.21
C ASP A 113 -17.34 5.75 3.29
N VAL A 114 -16.99 6.70 2.43
CA VAL A 114 -15.67 7.34 2.41
C VAL A 114 -15.34 8.02 3.74
N ARG A 115 -16.32 8.57 4.47
CA ARG A 115 -16.07 9.22 5.76
C ARG A 115 -15.59 8.21 6.80
N ARG A 116 -16.23 7.04 6.83
CA ARG A 116 -15.79 5.92 7.70
C ARG A 116 -14.36 5.48 7.37
N TRP A 117 -13.99 5.46 6.09
CA TRP A 117 -12.64 5.17 5.66
C TRP A 117 -11.63 6.19 6.19
N LEU A 118 -11.94 7.47 6.12
CA LEU A 118 -11.06 8.55 6.56
C LEU A 118 -11.02 8.71 8.08
N MET A 119 -12.00 8.16 8.82
CA MET A 119 -12.02 8.10 10.28
C MET A 119 -11.20 6.91 10.77
N ALA A 120 -9.89 7.13 10.97
CA ALA A 120 -9.02 6.07 11.47
C ALA A 120 -9.30 5.77 12.96
N PRO A 121 -9.20 4.50 13.40
CA PRO A 121 -9.25 4.17 14.82
C PRO A 121 -8.06 4.83 15.55
N ALA A 122 -8.29 5.26 16.78
CA ALA A 122 -7.21 5.75 17.63
C ALA A 122 -6.29 4.57 18.00
N PRO A 123 -4.97 4.68 17.73
CA PRO A 123 -4.05 3.63 18.12
C PRO A 123 -3.88 3.58 19.65
N ARG A 124 -3.83 2.38 20.22
CA ARG A 124 -3.55 2.18 21.64
C ARG A 124 -2.08 1.84 21.88
N PRO A 125 -1.42 2.38 22.91
CA PRO A 125 -0.07 1.96 23.26
C PRO A 125 0.01 0.45 23.47
N ALA A 126 1.08 -0.17 22.93
CA ALA A 126 1.32 -1.62 23.04
C ALA A 126 2.47 -1.96 23.96
N HIS A 127 3.33 -1.00 24.29
CA HIS A 127 4.46 -1.16 25.19
C HIS A 127 4.56 0.03 26.14
N ALA A 128 4.98 -0.22 27.39
CA ALA A 128 5.04 0.83 28.42
C ALA A 128 6.09 1.90 28.11
N ASP A 129 7.27 1.47 27.60
CA ASP A 129 8.46 2.31 27.46
C ASP A 129 8.84 2.63 26.01
N LEU A 130 8.17 2.00 25.05
CA LEU A 130 8.47 2.18 23.63
C LEU A 130 7.30 2.83 22.88
N PRO A 131 7.61 3.64 21.86
CA PRO A 131 6.62 4.31 21.05
C PRO A 131 5.99 3.35 20.03
N ILE A 132 5.47 2.22 20.51
CA ILE A 132 4.77 1.20 19.74
C ILE A 132 3.27 1.26 20.09
N ALA A 133 2.43 1.25 19.06
CA ALA A 133 0.99 1.24 19.23
C ALA A 133 0.31 0.28 18.26
N LEU A 134 -0.89 -0.16 18.60
CA LEU A 134 -1.72 -1.06 17.80
C LEU A 134 -3.02 -0.37 17.42
N ALA A 135 -3.48 -0.64 16.20
CA ALA A 135 -4.79 -0.26 15.70
C ALA A 135 -5.50 -1.51 15.19
N GLU A 136 -6.31 -2.12 16.04
CA GLU A 136 -7.02 -3.36 15.71
C GLU A 136 -8.10 -3.10 14.65
N LYS A 137 -8.33 -4.09 13.77
CA LYS A 137 -9.33 -4.01 12.69
C LYS A 137 -9.19 -2.73 11.86
N PHE A 138 -7.93 -2.38 11.57
CA PHE A 138 -7.62 -1.17 10.81
C PHE A 138 -8.17 -1.22 9.38
N ILE A 139 -8.19 -2.40 8.76
CA ILE A 139 -8.88 -2.68 7.51
C ILE A 139 -9.75 -3.93 7.63
N SER A 140 -10.72 -4.08 6.74
CA SER A 140 -11.53 -5.31 6.69
C SER A 140 -10.77 -6.47 6.05
N ALA A 141 -11.20 -7.71 6.32
CA ALA A 141 -10.65 -8.90 5.69
C ALA A 141 -10.81 -8.89 4.16
N ALA A 142 -11.89 -8.30 3.65
CA ALA A 142 -12.12 -8.16 2.20
C ALA A 142 -11.04 -7.28 1.54
N VAL A 143 -10.68 -6.17 2.18
CA VAL A 143 -9.61 -5.28 1.69
C VAL A 143 -8.24 -5.95 1.84
N ALA A 144 -7.99 -6.68 2.91
CA ALA A 144 -6.76 -7.42 3.10
C ALA A 144 -6.56 -8.49 2.01
N ALA A 145 -7.60 -9.27 1.73
CA ALA A 145 -7.59 -10.27 0.65
C ALA A 145 -7.34 -9.62 -0.72
N TRP A 146 -8.03 -8.52 -1.02
CA TRP A 146 -7.81 -7.78 -2.26
C TRP A 146 -6.37 -7.29 -2.41
N LEU A 147 -5.74 -6.79 -1.34
CA LEU A 147 -4.33 -6.36 -1.34
C LEU A 147 -3.39 -7.52 -1.64
N ILE A 148 -3.64 -8.70 -1.08
CA ILE A 148 -2.86 -9.92 -1.35
C ILE A 148 -2.96 -10.29 -2.82
N GLU A 149 -4.18 -10.42 -3.35
CA GLU A 149 -4.40 -10.83 -4.74
C GLU A 149 -3.83 -9.82 -5.74
N LYS A 150 -3.92 -8.54 -5.45
CA LYS A 150 -3.29 -7.48 -6.25
C LYS A 150 -1.76 -7.54 -6.23
N ALA A 151 -1.17 -7.87 -5.09
CA ALA A 151 0.28 -7.93 -4.90
C ALA A 151 0.90 -9.21 -5.49
N ARG A 152 0.23 -10.34 -5.34
CA ARG A 152 0.74 -11.69 -5.66
C ARG A 152 1.44 -11.80 -7.02
N PRO A 153 0.85 -11.35 -8.16
CA PRO A 153 1.48 -11.47 -9.48
C PRO A 153 2.68 -10.54 -9.68
N ASN A 154 2.85 -9.53 -8.82
CA ASN A 154 3.87 -8.49 -8.92
C ASN A 154 4.99 -8.64 -7.88
N CYS A 155 4.95 -9.70 -7.07
CA CYS A 155 5.96 -9.96 -6.06
C CYS A 155 7.34 -10.23 -6.68
N ARG A 156 8.34 -9.50 -6.22
CA ARG A 156 9.75 -9.70 -6.56
C ARG A 156 10.59 -9.74 -5.29
N ARG A 157 11.78 -10.35 -5.37
CA ARG A 157 12.70 -10.41 -4.22
C ARG A 157 12.98 -9.00 -3.70
N ALA A 158 12.89 -8.84 -2.39
CA ALA A 158 13.16 -7.56 -1.74
C ALA A 158 14.66 -7.23 -1.74
N GLN A 159 14.95 -5.94 -1.81
CA GLN A 159 16.29 -5.36 -1.73
C GLN A 159 16.42 -4.57 -0.44
N THR A 160 17.66 -4.32 -0.03
CA THR A 160 18.05 -3.38 1.02
C THR A 160 18.95 -2.30 0.42
N ASP A 161 18.99 -1.14 1.04
CA ASP A 161 19.95 -0.12 0.65
C ASP A 161 21.31 -0.43 1.27
N ASP A 162 22.38 -0.27 0.49
CA ASP A 162 23.74 -0.34 0.98
C ASP A 162 24.06 0.89 1.83
N ALA A 163 24.59 0.68 3.03
CA ALA A 163 24.81 1.75 4.00
C ALA A 163 25.84 2.78 3.53
N ALA A 164 26.84 2.35 2.76
CA ALA A 164 27.91 3.24 2.28
C ALA A 164 27.48 4.05 1.06
N THR A 165 26.74 3.43 0.13
CA THR A 165 26.41 4.04 -1.17
C THR A 165 24.97 4.50 -1.28
N GLY A 166 24.05 3.97 -0.45
CA GLY A 166 22.60 4.18 -0.55
C GLY A 166 21.96 3.48 -1.75
N GLN A 167 22.68 2.61 -2.46
CA GLN A 167 22.15 1.89 -3.60
C GLN A 167 21.42 0.62 -3.18
N ALA A 168 20.33 0.30 -3.88
CA ALA A 168 19.58 -0.91 -3.63
C ALA A 168 20.39 -2.16 -4.02
N GLN A 169 20.44 -3.15 -3.12
CA GLN A 169 21.15 -4.41 -3.31
C GLN A 169 20.40 -5.60 -2.75
N TYR A 170 20.67 -6.79 -3.28
CA TYR A 170 20.19 -8.03 -2.68
C TYR A 170 21.09 -8.42 -1.50
N ALA A 171 20.49 -8.52 -0.32
CA ALA A 171 21.19 -8.93 0.89
C ALA A 171 20.65 -10.25 1.43
N THR A 172 21.51 -11.03 2.08
CA THR A 172 21.11 -12.26 2.80
C THR A 172 20.30 -11.95 4.07
N ALA A 173 20.39 -10.70 4.55
CA ALA A 173 19.62 -10.23 5.69
C ALA A 173 18.12 -10.03 5.36
N ARG A 174 17.74 -9.98 4.07
CA ARG A 174 16.36 -9.80 3.62
C ARG A 174 16.04 -10.79 2.51
N THR A 175 15.25 -11.82 2.82
CA THR A 175 14.96 -12.92 1.89
C THR A 175 13.50 -12.93 1.41
N ASN A 176 12.64 -12.09 1.96
CA ASN A 176 11.25 -11.94 1.58
C ASN A 176 11.09 -11.32 0.18
N SER A 177 9.87 -11.39 -0.35
CA SER A 177 9.44 -10.70 -1.56
C SER A 177 8.60 -9.47 -1.22
N PHE A 178 8.42 -8.56 -2.19
CA PHE A 178 7.51 -7.43 -2.06
C PHE A 178 6.92 -7.05 -3.42
N ALA A 179 5.77 -6.40 -3.38
CA ALA A 179 5.16 -5.71 -4.52
C ALA A 179 4.94 -4.25 -4.16
N ASP A 180 5.21 -3.35 -5.10
CA ASP A 180 4.85 -1.93 -5.07
C ASP A 180 3.79 -1.64 -6.15
N PHE A 181 3.16 -0.49 -6.04
CA PHE A 181 2.04 -0.13 -6.90
C PHE A 181 2.29 1.25 -7.52
N PRO A 182 2.80 1.30 -8.76
CA PRO A 182 2.96 2.56 -9.48
C PRO A 182 1.60 3.25 -9.67
N LEU A 183 1.61 4.56 -9.85
CA LEU A 183 0.42 5.40 -9.90
C LEU A 183 -0.72 4.86 -10.78
N PRO A 184 -0.49 4.38 -12.01
CA PRO A 184 -1.58 3.83 -12.82
C PRO A 184 -2.22 2.56 -12.25
N ASP A 185 -1.53 1.85 -11.36
CA ASP A 185 -1.96 0.59 -10.74
C ASP A 185 -2.41 0.74 -9.30
N SER A 186 -2.28 1.92 -8.72
CA SER A 186 -2.51 2.12 -7.29
C SER A 186 -3.98 1.95 -6.87
N GLY A 187 -4.93 2.30 -7.75
CA GLY A 187 -6.37 2.21 -7.45
C GLY A 187 -6.84 3.17 -6.35
N VAL A 188 -8.08 3.03 -5.94
CA VAL A 188 -8.72 3.88 -4.92
C VAL A 188 -8.42 3.39 -3.50
N VAL A 189 -8.41 2.05 -3.30
CA VAL A 189 -8.13 1.42 -1.98
C VAL A 189 -6.82 1.90 -1.40
N LEU A 190 -5.73 1.88 -2.19
CA LEU A 190 -4.41 2.28 -1.70
C LEU A 190 -4.39 3.74 -1.26
N HIS A 191 -5.05 4.64 -1.98
CA HIS A 191 -5.09 6.06 -1.62
C HIS A 191 -5.98 6.33 -0.40
N LEU A 192 -7.12 5.65 -0.28
CA LEU A 192 -7.94 5.68 0.95
C LEU A 192 -7.16 5.14 2.14
N LEU A 193 -6.42 4.05 1.96
CA LEU A 193 -5.60 3.45 3.01
C LEU A 193 -4.47 4.40 3.44
N ARG A 194 -3.79 5.04 2.50
CA ARG A 194 -2.78 6.07 2.80
C ARG A 194 -3.36 7.24 3.59
N ALA A 195 -4.53 7.75 3.18
CA ALA A 195 -5.22 8.81 3.91
C ALA A 195 -5.61 8.37 5.34
N ARG A 196 -6.10 7.12 5.49
CA ARG A 196 -6.43 6.52 6.79
C ARG A 196 -5.20 6.36 7.68
N ILE A 197 -4.07 5.90 7.14
CA ILE A 197 -2.78 5.79 7.85
C ILE A 197 -2.31 7.18 8.30
N ALA A 198 -2.33 8.16 7.42
CA ALA A 198 -1.94 9.54 7.73
C ALA A 198 -2.79 10.14 8.87
N ALA A 199 -4.11 9.90 8.86
CA ALA A 199 -5.01 10.31 9.94
C ALA A 199 -4.71 9.59 11.26
N CYS A 200 -4.49 8.27 11.24
CA CYS A 200 -4.14 7.46 12.41
C CYS A 200 -2.82 7.91 13.05
N ALA A 201 -1.81 8.09 12.23
CA ALA A 201 -0.46 8.49 12.63
C ALA A 201 -0.32 10.01 12.89
N ARG A 202 -1.33 10.81 12.54
CA ARG A 202 -1.34 12.29 12.64
C ARG A 202 -0.19 12.94 11.89
N ILE A 203 0.06 12.48 10.67
CA ILE A 203 1.07 12.99 9.76
C ILE A 203 0.46 13.38 8.41
N PRO A 204 1.05 14.32 7.66
CA PRO A 204 0.60 14.63 6.31
C PRO A 204 0.74 13.42 5.38
N VAL A 205 -0.23 13.21 4.49
CA VAL A 205 -0.19 12.11 3.50
C VAL A 205 1.00 12.20 2.56
N GLY A 206 1.48 13.42 2.27
CA GLY A 206 2.67 13.68 1.46
C GLY A 206 3.99 13.22 2.10
N ASN A 207 3.97 12.90 3.41
CA ASN A 207 5.13 12.35 4.12
C ASN A 207 5.24 10.82 3.97
N LEU A 208 4.22 10.17 3.41
CA LEU A 208 4.21 8.72 3.22
C LEU A 208 5.03 8.33 1.98
N GLU A 209 5.99 7.43 2.13
CA GLU A 209 6.71 6.80 1.02
C GLU A 209 5.76 5.98 0.13
N ALA A 210 6.25 5.42 -0.95
CA ALA A 210 5.49 4.44 -1.72
C ALA A 210 5.10 3.26 -0.83
N SER A 211 3.84 2.84 -0.95
CA SER A 211 3.32 1.69 -0.21
C SER A 211 3.82 0.39 -0.82
N SER A 212 4.05 -0.63 0.00
CA SER A 212 4.39 -1.96 -0.50
C SER A 212 3.64 -3.06 0.27
N VAL A 213 3.42 -4.18 -0.39
CA VAL A 213 2.98 -5.42 0.25
C VAL A 213 4.18 -6.34 0.33
N LEU A 214 4.49 -6.81 1.53
CA LEU A 214 5.58 -7.75 1.82
C LEU A 214 5.01 -9.16 1.88
N HIS A 215 5.73 -10.10 1.30
CA HIS A 215 5.37 -11.51 1.27
C HIS A 215 6.53 -12.36 1.77
N TYR A 216 6.23 -13.29 2.67
CA TYR A 216 7.17 -14.22 3.25
C TYR A 216 6.66 -15.66 3.08
N HIS A 217 7.41 -16.49 2.38
CA HIS A 217 7.27 -17.95 2.42
C HIS A 217 7.89 -18.51 3.70
N PRO A 218 7.58 -19.76 4.08
CA PRO A 218 8.26 -20.45 5.19
C PRO A 218 9.77 -20.33 5.10
N GLY A 219 10.41 -19.94 6.20
CA GLY A 219 11.86 -19.74 6.30
C GLY A 219 12.38 -18.41 5.75
N GLN A 220 11.56 -17.59 5.09
CA GLN A 220 11.98 -16.25 4.66
C GLN A 220 11.86 -15.25 5.82
N GLU A 221 12.84 -14.36 5.91
CA GLU A 221 12.97 -13.42 7.03
C GLU A 221 13.43 -12.04 6.57
N PHE A 222 13.26 -11.07 7.44
CA PHE A 222 14.02 -9.82 7.43
C PHE A 222 14.71 -9.70 8.79
N ARG A 223 16.03 -9.90 8.80
CA ARG A 223 16.85 -9.92 10.01
C ARG A 223 16.79 -8.60 10.77
N PRO A 224 17.26 -8.55 12.03
CA PRO A 224 17.24 -7.34 12.82
C PRO A 224 17.84 -6.14 12.07
N HIS A 225 17.05 -5.07 11.95
CA HIS A 225 17.37 -3.85 11.22
C HIS A 225 16.67 -2.65 11.84
N TYR A 226 17.09 -1.47 11.42
CA TYR A 226 16.43 -0.21 11.69
C TYR A 226 15.77 0.31 10.41
N ASP A 227 14.61 0.93 10.53
CA ASP A 227 13.96 1.61 9.42
C ASP A 227 14.46 3.05 9.23
N PHE A 228 15.01 3.68 10.28
CA PHE A 228 15.63 4.99 10.12
C PHE A 228 16.95 4.90 9.33
N GLY A 229 17.29 5.95 8.58
CA GLY A 229 18.63 6.11 8.02
C GLY A 229 19.60 6.53 9.10
N ASP A 230 20.66 5.74 9.35
CA ASP A 230 21.69 6.11 10.31
C ASP A 230 22.53 7.27 9.71
N PRO A 231 22.53 8.44 10.32
CA PRO A 231 23.30 9.58 9.80
C PRO A 231 24.83 9.38 9.86
N ALA A 232 25.31 8.36 10.58
CA ALA A 232 26.73 7.98 10.58
C ALA A 232 27.14 7.24 9.31
N GLU A 233 26.18 6.69 8.56
CA GLU A 233 26.42 5.94 7.32
C GLU A 233 26.22 6.87 6.10
N PRO A 234 27.24 7.07 5.24
CA PRO A 234 27.22 8.08 4.18
C PRO A 234 26.03 7.95 3.21
N GLY A 235 25.67 6.72 2.83
CA GLY A 235 24.55 6.46 1.92
C GLY A 235 23.21 6.84 2.53
N TYR A 236 23.00 6.56 3.81
CA TYR A 236 21.78 6.94 4.54
C TYR A 236 21.76 8.43 4.88
N ALA A 237 22.92 9.03 5.23
CA ALA A 237 23.01 10.47 5.47
C ALA A 237 22.54 11.26 4.24
N LYS A 238 22.93 10.84 3.03
CA LYS A 238 22.47 11.43 1.78
C LYS A 238 20.97 11.27 1.60
N GLN A 239 20.40 10.08 1.80
CA GLN A 239 18.95 9.85 1.68
C GLN A 239 18.16 10.71 2.69
N VAL A 240 18.65 10.84 3.92
CA VAL A 240 18.05 11.70 4.95
C VAL A 240 18.10 13.17 4.55
N ALA A 241 19.22 13.62 3.98
CA ALA A 241 19.37 14.99 3.47
C ALA A 241 18.42 15.28 2.31
N ASP A 242 18.26 14.34 1.39
CA ASP A 242 17.43 14.50 0.18
C ASP A 242 15.93 14.39 0.50
N TYR A 243 15.52 13.39 1.29
CA TYR A 243 14.11 13.00 1.47
C TYR A 243 13.57 13.14 2.90
N GLY A 244 14.40 13.52 3.89
CA GLY A 244 14.04 13.50 5.31
C GLY A 244 14.21 12.12 5.96
N GLN A 245 14.21 12.09 7.29
CA GLN A 245 14.35 10.85 8.07
C GLN A 245 13.06 10.03 8.04
N ARG A 246 13.16 8.70 8.00
CA ARG A 246 12.04 7.80 8.28
C ARG A 246 11.69 7.85 9.76
N VAL A 247 10.59 8.51 10.08
CA VAL A 247 10.18 8.76 11.47
C VAL A 247 9.17 7.76 12.01
N LEU A 248 8.47 7.04 11.13
CA LEU A 248 7.41 6.12 11.52
C LEU A 248 7.33 4.96 10.53
N THR A 249 7.08 3.78 11.07
CA THR A 249 6.72 2.56 10.34
C THR A 249 5.30 2.15 10.72
N PHE A 250 4.51 1.80 9.71
CA PHE A 250 3.14 1.32 9.83
C PHE A 250 3.02 0.00 9.07
N LEU A 251 2.69 -1.09 9.77
CA LEU A 251 2.49 -2.42 9.19
C LEU A 251 1.07 -2.86 9.43
N ILE A 252 0.42 -3.45 8.40
CA ILE A 252 -0.90 -4.06 8.53
C ILE A 252 -0.79 -5.53 8.18
N TYR A 253 -1.29 -6.40 9.06
CA TYR A 253 -1.35 -7.84 8.83
C TYR A 253 -2.48 -8.15 7.84
N LEU A 254 -2.14 -8.71 6.69
CA LEU A 254 -3.13 -8.99 5.64
C LEU A 254 -3.74 -10.39 5.76
N ASN A 255 -3.09 -11.27 6.51
CA ASN A 255 -3.58 -12.61 6.85
C ASN A 255 -3.04 -13.07 8.20
N GLU A 256 -3.57 -14.19 8.72
CA GLU A 256 -3.18 -14.76 10.02
C GLU A 256 -2.98 -16.29 9.97
N ASP A 257 -3.23 -16.91 8.83
CA ASP A 257 -3.20 -18.34 8.56
C ASP A 257 -1.76 -18.88 8.36
N TYR A 258 -0.85 -18.50 9.25
CA TYR A 258 0.54 -18.95 9.29
C TYR A 258 1.00 -19.12 10.75
N GLU A 259 2.02 -19.93 11.00
CA GLU A 259 2.67 -20.06 12.31
C GLU A 259 4.02 -19.32 12.31
N GLY A 260 4.44 -18.83 13.48
CA GLY A 260 5.63 -17.97 13.59
C GLY A 260 5.42 -16.62 12.92
N GLY A 261 6.45 -16.06 12.31
CA GLY A 261 6.37 -14.85 11.48
C GLY A 261 6.08 -13.57 12.26
N GLU A 262 6.37 -13.51 13.56
CA GLU A 262 6.16 -12.34 14.39
C GLU A 262 7.01 -11.14 13.90
N THR A 263 6.56 -9.93 14.21
CA THR A 263 7.41 -8.73 14.24
C THR A 263 8.09 -8.70 15.60
N ASP A 264 9.41 -8.85 15.61
CA ASP A 264 10.24 -9.03 16.82
C ASP A 264 11.04 -7.75 17.11
N PHE A 265 11.05 -7.34 18.38
CA PHE A 265 11.88 -6.24 18.90
C PHE A 265 12.88 -6.82 19.91
N PRO A 266 14.01 -7.38 19.45
CA PRO A 266 14.89 -8.21 20.26
C PRO A 266 15.53 -7.48 21.43
N LEU A 267 15.80 -6.17 21.34
CA LEU A 267 16.42 -5.39 22.41
C LEU A 267 15.50 -5.21 23.64
N VAL A 268 14.21 -5.42 23.46
CA VAL A 268 13.20 -5.26 24.52
C VAL A 268 12.41 -6.53 24.77
N SER A 269 12.81 -7.63 24.13
CA SER A 269 12.17 -8.96 24.28
C SER A 269 10.67 -8.93 24.04
N TRP A 270 10.20 -8.15 23.06
CA TRP A 270 8.79 -8.01 22.74
C TRP A 270 8.50 -8.41 21.30
N ARG A 271 7.41 -9.14 21.10
CA ARG A 271 6.96 -9.65 19.81
C ARG A 271 5.48 -9.37 19.59
N TYR A 272 5.13 -9.22 18.33
CA TYR A 272 3.73 -9.05 17.94
C TYR A 272 3.41 -9.82 16.66
N LYS A 273 2.26 -10.50 16.68
CA LYS A 273 1.59 -11.06 15.52
C LYS A 273 0.14 -10.59 15.58
N GLY A 274 -0.29 -9.81 14.58
CA GLY A 274 -1.66 -9.32 14.49
C GLY A 274 -2.58 -10.34 13.80
N SER A 275 -3.88 -10.19 14.02
CA SER A 275 -4.92 -10.82 13.22
C SER A 275 -5.11 -10.08 11.90
N THR A 276 -5.83 -10.71 10.96
CA THR A 276 -6.14 -10.10 9.66
C THR A 276 -6.78 -8.73 9.83
N GLY A 277 -6.18 -7.72 9.22
CA GLY A 277 -6.61 -6.32 9.29
C GLY A 277 -6.05 -5.51 10.45
N ASP A 278 -5.34 -6.11 11.41
CA ASP A 278 -4.69 -5.39 12.51
C ASP A 278 -3.46 -4.65 12.02
N ALA A 279 -3.20 -3.51 12.64
CA ALA A 279 -2.01 -2.71 12.37
C ALA A 279 -1.14 -2.51 13.60
N ILE A 280 0.17 -2.51 13.38
CA ILE A 280 1.18 -2.03 14.32
C ILE A 280 1.86 -0.80 13.72
N LEU A 281 2.05 0.22 14.54
CA LEU A 281 2.82 1.40 14.17
C LEU A 281 3.85 1.71 15.26
N PHE A 282 5.02 2.15 14.85
CA PHE A 282 6.08 2.51 15.77
C PHE A 282 6.93 3.67 15.24
N GLN A 283 7.37 4.53 16.16
CA GLN A 283 8.25 5.64 15.83
C GLN A 283 9.69 5.15 15.76
N ASN A 284 10.40 5.58 14.72
CA ASN A 284 11.80 5.23 14.47
C ASN A 284 12.78 6.23 15.09
N VAL A 285 12.28 7.33 15.62
CA VAL A 285 13.06 8.43 16.16
C VAL A 285 12.53 8.89 17.52
N LEU A 286 13.42 9.43 18.33
CA LEU A 286 13.08 10.12 19.58
C LEU A 286 12.34 11.44 19.29
N PRO A 287 11.67 12.06 20.29
CA PRO A 287 11.08 13.39 20.15
C PRO A 287 12.06 14.48 19.67
N SER A 288 13.36 14.28 19.91
CA SER A 288 14.44 15.15 19.41
C SER A 288 14.71 15.01 17.90
N GLY A 289 14.10 14.02 17.23
CA GLY A 289 14.38 13.67 15.83
C GLY A 289 15.60 12.76 15.64
N GLN A 290 16.32 12.42 16.71
CA GLN A 290 17.45 11.48 16.65
C GLN A 290 16.95 10.04 16.54
N PRO A 291 17.72 9.15 15.86
CA PRO A 291 17.40 7.72 15.78
C PRO A 291 17.15 7.08 17.15
N ASP A 292 16.06 6.35 17.29
CA ASP A 292 15.79 5.56 18.50
C ASP A 292 16.30 4.12 18.31
N ARG A 293 17.50 3.86 18.83
CA ARG A 293 18.16 2.56 18.68
C ARG A 293 17.46 1.42 19.43
N ARG A 294 16.47 1.70 20.29
CA ARG A 294 15.62 0.67 20.90
C ARG A 294 14.67 0.02 19.89
N MET A 295 14.45 0.68 18.74
CA MET A 295 13.54 0.24 17.68
C MET A 295 14.19 -0.73 16.69
N LEU A 296 15.28 -1.42 17.07
CA LEU A 296 15.79 -2.56 16.32
C LEU A 296 14.68 -3.61 16.25
N HIS A 297 14.31 -4.03 15.02
CA HIS A 297 13.24 -4.99 14.83
C HIS A 297 13.53 -5.97 13.69
N ALA A 298 12.80 -7.08 13.66
CA ALA A 298 12.92 -8.13 12.65
C ALA A 298 11.54 -8.61 12.20
N GLY A 299 11.45 -9.07 10.96
CA GLY A 299 10.38 -9.93 10.51
C GLY A 299 10.80 -11.37 10.61
N LEU A 300 10.37 -12.08 11.66
CA LEU A 300 10.71 -13.48 11.86
C LEU A 300 10.11 -14.35 10.73
N PRO A 301 10.74 -15.49 10.41
CA PRO A 301 10.25 -16.38 9.39
C PRO A 301 8.93 -17.04 9.82
N PRO A 302 7.93 -17.14 8.94
CA PRO A 302 6.86 -18.11 9.15
C PRO A 302 7.42 -19.53 9.14
N LEU A 303 6.90 -20.37 10.02
CA LEU A 303 7.22 -21.80 10.12
C LEU A 303 6.37 -22.59 9.14
N THR A 304 5.10 -22.26 9.04
CA THR A 304 4.10 -22.81 8.10
C THR A 304 3.23 -21.69 7.55
N GLY A 305 2.63 -21.90 6.39
CA GLY A 305 1.80 -20.89 5.72
C GLY A 305 2.63 -19.75 5.10
N GLU A 306 1.95 -18.76 4.58
CA GLU A 306 2.55 -17.56 3.97
C GLU A 306 2.16 -16.34 4.80
N LYS A 307 3.11 -15.44 5.08
CA LYS A 307 2.82 -14.18 5.76
C LYS A 307 2.75 -13.04 4.76
N TRP A 308 1.68 -12.25 4.84
CA TRP A 308 1.46 -11.06 4.03
C TRP A 308 1.29 -9.82 4.92
N LEU A 309 2.06 -8.76 4.64
CA LEU A 309 1.99 -7.48 5.34
C LEU A 309 1.90 -6.34 4.34
N PHE A 310 1.03 -5.37 4.62
CA PHE A 310 1.15 -4.05 4.01
C PHE A 310 2.12 -3.21 4.82
N SER A 311 3.08 -2.56 4.16
CA SER A 311 4.12 -1.75 4.79
C SER A 311 4.08 -0.32 4.26
N GLN A 312 4.12 0.63 5.20
CA GLN A 312 4.14 2.05 4.92
C GLN A 312 5.14 2.75 5.81
N TRP A 313 6.13 3.39 5.22
CA TRP A 313 7.01 4.31 5.93
C TRP A 313 6.54 5.74 5.80
N ALA A 314 6.85 6.54 6.83
CA ALA A 314 6.65 7.98 6.80
C ALA A 314 7.94 8.72 7.08
N ARG A 315 8.14 9.81 6.33
CA ARG A 315 9.32 10.68 6.48
C ARG A 315 8.99 11.93 7.28
N SER A 316 10.04 12.57 7.78
CA SER A 316 9.96 13.81 8.57
C SER A 316 9.48 15.02 7.75
N ARG A 317 9.46 14.92 6.41
CA ARG A 317 8.96 15.95 5.50
C ARG A 317 8.36 15.31 4.25
N SER A 318 7.54 16.06 3.54
CA SER A 318 7.04 15.67 2.21
C SER A 318 8.17 15.72 1.17
N PHE A 319 8.10 14.89 0.14
CA PHE A 319 9.09 14.76 -0.92
C PHE A 319 8.44 14.50 -2.29
#